data_a72e7e3b15c58c530ca63f73d7bf37bd
#
_entry.id   a72e7e3b15c58c530ca63f73d7bf37bd
#
_cell.length_a   1.000
_cell.length_b   1.000
_cell.length_c   1.000
_cell.angle_alpha   90.00
_cell.angle_beta   90.00
_cell.angle_gamma   90.00
#
_symmetry.space_group_name_H-M   'P 1'
#
loop_
_entity.id
_entity.type
_entity.pdbx_description
1 polymer ?
#
loop_
_entity_poly.entity_id
_entity_poly.type
_entity_poly.pdbx_seq_one_letter_code
_entity_poly.pdbx_strand_id
1 'polypeptide(L)'
;IRKIPSPEDARAIAVHITSDGRKALKALGAVASATDIAIGQLSITEQSDLLLLLIKTIRQLQIDDAIPVQRMCVSCRHFRPNAHSGAEQPHHCAFVNAAFGNRHLRIDCSDHEPADPTVQAATWAEFISGSANLQATQQN
;
A
#
# COMPACT_ATOMS: atom_id res chain seq x y z
N ILE A 1 7.24 -1.82 -26.34
CA ILE A 1 6.28 -0.73 -26.33
C ILE A 1 6.38 0.10 -27.59
N ARG A 2 5.29 0.73 -28.01
CA ARG A 2 5.22 1.70 -29.11
C ARG A 2 4.56 2.97 -28.60
N LYS A 3 5.16 4.12 -28.90
CA LYS A 3 4.62 5.45 -28.62
C LYS A 3 3.80 5.91 -29.82
N ILE A 4 2.59 6.39 -29.61
CA ILE A 4 1.69 6.90 -30.64
C ILE A 4 1.17 8.25 -30.15
N PRO A 5 1.14 9.32 -30.98
CA PRO A 5 0.46 10.55 -30.60
C PRO A 5 -1.00 10.27 -30.23
N SER A 6 -1.48 10.89 -29.17
CA SER A 6 -2.90 10.74 -28.78
C SER A 6 -3.79 11.41 -29.83
N PRO A 7 -4.85 10.75 -30.33
CA PRO A 7 -5.78 11.40 -31.25
C PRO A 7 -6.62 12.51 -30.59
N GLU A 8 -6.72 12.50 -29.28
CA GLU A 8 -7.55 13.43 -28.48
C GLU A 8 -6.76 14.64 -27.99
N ASP A 9 -5.44 14.51 -27.83
CA ASP A 9 -4.55 15.59 -27.40
C ASP A 9 -3.18 15.46 -28.09
N ALA A 10 -2.88 16.40 -28.97
CA ALA A 10 -1.62 16.46 -29.72
C ALA A 10 -0.36 16.60 -28.84
N ARG A 11 -0.51 16.98 -27.57
CA ARG A 11 0.58 17.08 -26.57
C ARG A 11 0.80 15.77 -25.81
N ALA A 12 -0.16 14.86 -25.88
CA ALA A 12 -0.09 13.58 -25.19
C ALA A 12 0.44 12.48 -26.08
N ILE A 13 1.24 11.59 -25.52
CA ILE A 13 1.76 10.38 -26.17
C ILE A 13 1.15 9.18 -25.49
N ALA A 14 0.33 8.42 -26.23
CA ALA A 14 -0.16 7.13 -25.77
C ALA A 14 0.95 6.07 -25.89
N VAL A 15 1.14 5.29 -24.83
CA VAL A 15 2.08 4.17 -24.81
C VAL A 15 1.32 2.87 -24.99
N HIS A 16 1.58 2.18 -26.10
CA HIS A 16 0.97 0.90 -26.41
C HIS A 16 1.96 -0.24 -26.24
N ILE A 17 1.48 -1.35 -25.66
CA ILE A 17 2.27 -2.57 -25.58
C ILE A 17 2.29 -3.26 -26.94
N THR A 18 3.49 -3.63 -27.44
CA THR A 18 3.66 -4.40 -28.67
C THR A 18 3.31 -5.87 -28.46
N SER A 19 3.15 -6.65 -29.57
CA SER A 19 2.98 -8.11 -29.50
C SER A 19 4.10 -8.78 -28.72
N ASP A 20 5.34 -8.38 -28.94
CA ASP A 20 6.50 -8.93 -28.25
C ASP A 20 6.55 -8.47 -26.77
N GLY A 21 6.13 -7.23 -26.48
CA GLY A 21 5.92 -6.77 -25.11
C GLY A 21 4.87 -7.58 -24.37
N ARG A 22 3.76 -7.94 -25.02
CA ARG A 22 2.75 -8.83 -24.44
C ARG A 22 3.28 -10.26 -24.19
N LYS A 23 4.09 -10.79 -25.13
CA LYS A 23 4.73 -12.10 -24.94
C LYS A 23 5.70 -12.08 -23.77
N ALA A 24 6.54 -11.04 -23.68
CA ALA A 24 7.47 -10.86 -22.56
C ALA A 24 6.73 -10.71 -21.22
N LEU A 25 5.65 -9.92 -21.16
CA LEU A 25 4.83 -9.75 -19.97
C LEU A 25 4.18 -11.07 -19.55
N LYS A 26 3.67 -11.85 -20.50
CA LYS A 26 3.07 -13.17 -20.24
C LYS A 26 4.12 -14.17 -19.73
N ALA A 27 5.34 -14.12 -20.24
CA ALA A 27 6.45 -14.95 -19.76
C ALA A 27 6.87 -14.56 -18.34
N LEU A 28 6.89 -13.26 -17.99
CA LEU A 28 7.17 -12.76 -16.64
C LEU A 28 6.03 -13.08 -15.66
N GLY A 29 4.77 -12.97 -16.09
CA GLY A 29 3.61 -13.25 -15.23
C GLY A 29 3.43 -14.73 -14.86
N ALA A 30 4.14 -15.64 -15.53
CA ALA A 30 4.14 -17.06 -15.21
C ALA A 30 5.19 -17.45 -14.15
N VAL A 31 6.11 -16.53 -13.82
CA VAL A 31 7.17 -16.77 -12.82
C VAL A 31 6.90 -15.85 -11.65
N ALA A 32 6.36 -16.40 -10.55
CA ALA A 32 6.38 -15.72 -9.27
C ALA A 32 7.83 -15.34 -8.97
N SER A 33 8.09 -14.09 -8.57
CA SER A 33 9.44 -13.70 -8.20
C SER A 33 9.92 -14.54 -7.03
N ALA A 34 11.23 -14.73 -6.89
CA ALA A 34 11.79 -15.44 -5.72
C ALA A 34 11.30 -14.80 -4.41
N THR A 35 11.09 -13.49 -4.42
CA THR A 35 10.52 -12.72 -3.29
C THR A 35 9.07 -13.11 -3.02
N ASP A 36 8.21 -13.22 -4.05
CA ASP A 36 6.80 -13.61 -3.89
C ASP A 36 6.70 -15.03 -3.30
N ILE A 37 7.56 -15.95 -3.78
CA ILE A 37 7.62 -17.32 -3.26
C ILE A 37 8.06 -17.32 -1.80
N ALA A 38 9.11 -16.56 -1.45
CA ALA A 38 9.63 -16.48 -0.09
C ALA A 38 8.60 -15.87 0.88
N ILE A 39 7.95 -14.77 0.50
CA ILE A 39 6.88 -14.13 1.30
C ILE A 39 5.68 -15.07 1.43
N GLY A 40 5.36 -15.83 0.38
CA GLY A 40 4.28 -16.83 0.40
C GLY A 40 4.48 -17.98 1.36
N GLN A 41 5.72 -18.23 1.84
CA GLN A 41 6.02 -19.23 2.89
C GLN A 41 5.76 -18.71 4.31
N LEU A 42 5.65 -17.40 4.47
CA LEU A 42 5.34 -16.80 5.76
C LEU A 42 3.86 -17.05 6.12
N SER A 43 3.59 -17.24 7.41
CA SER A 43 2.22 -17.24 7.93
C SER A 43 1.52 -15.90 7.66
N ILE A 44 0.20 -15.88 7.74
CA ILE A 44 -0.61 -14.66 7.56
C ILE A 44 -0.18 -13.57 8.55
N THR A 45 0.14 -13.94 9.78
CA THR A 45 0.61 -13.00 10.81
C THR A 45 1.96 -12.41 10.43
N GLU A 46 2.94 -13.24 10.05
CA GLU A 46 4.27 -12.79 9.64
C GLU A 46 4.22 -11.89 8.40
N GLN A 47 3.37 -12.19 7.42
CA GLN A 47 3.15 -11.31 6.26
C GLN A 47 2.58 -9.95 6.67
N SER A 48 1.65 -9.93 7.62
CA SER A 48 1.08 -8.71 8.19
C SER A 48 2.15 -7.88 8.92
N ASP A 49 2.95 -8.52 9.75
CA ASP A 49 4.03 -7.86 10.50
C ASP A 49 5.11 -7.30 9.58
N LEU A 50 5.49 -8.07 8.56
CA LEU A 50 6.42 -7.61 7.52
C LEU A 50 5.90 -6.36 6.82
N LEU A 51 4.62 -6.35 6.42
CA LEU A 51 3.99 -5.18 5.78
C LEU A 51 3.98 -3.97 6.71
N LEU A 52 3.67 -4.14 7.99
CA LEU A 52 3.69 -3.05 8.97
C LEU A 52 5.11 -2.47 9.14
N LEU A 53 6.13 -3.32 9.20
CA LEU A 53 7.52 -2.88 9.29
C LEU A 53 7.96 -2.12 8.02
N LEU A 54 7.56 -2.61 6.84
CA LEU A 54 7.83 -1.92 5.57
C LEU A 54 7.14 -0.55 5.52
N ILE A 55 5.89 -0.43 5.95
CA ILE A 55 5.17 0.84 6.01
C ILE A 55 5.90 1.84 6.93
N LYS A 56 6.38 1.39 8.11
CA LYS A 56 7.14 2.22 9.03
C LYS A 56 8.45 2.69 8.40
N THR A 57 9.18 1.78 7.74
CA THR A 57 10.45 2.09 7.05
C THR A 57 10.24 3.07 5.91
N ILE A 58 9.26 2.82 5.03
CA ILE A 58 8.94 3.71 3.90
C ILE A 58 8.56 5.10 4.42
N ARG A 59 7.73 5.18 5.46
CA ARG A 59 7.36 6.47 6.04
C ARG A 59 8.56 7.23 6.58
N GLN A 60 9.49 6.56 7.27
CA GLN A 60 10.70 7.22 7.76
C GLN A 60 11.55 7.75 6.61
N LEU A 61 11.75 6.97 5.55
CA LEU A 61 12.47 7.41 4.36
C LEU A 61 11.81 8.62 3.67
N GLN A 62 10.49 8.73 3.73
CA GLN A 62 9.77 9.90 3.22
C GLN A 62 9.95 11.14 4.12
N ILE A 63 9.96 10.96 5.45
CA ILE A 63 10.21 12.05 6.41
C ILE A 63 11.63 12.60 6.23
N ASP A 64 12.59 11.72 5.94
CA ASP A 64 14.00 12.07 5.73
C ASP A 64 14.29 12.55 4.28
N ASP A 65 13.24 12.78 3.46
CA ASP A 65 13.33 13.17 2.05
C ASP A 65 14.21 12.24 1.18
N ALA A 66 14.44 11.00 1.66
CA ALA A 66 15.24 10.00 0.93
C ALA A 66 14.49 9.38 -0.25
N ILE A 67 13.17 9.36 -0.20
CA ILE A 67 12.28 8.89 -1.28
C ILE A 67 11.05 9.80 -1.43
N PRO A 68 10.43 9.89 -2.63
CA PRO A 68 9.18 10.62 -2.82
C PRO A 68 8.04 10.04 -1.99
N VAL A 69 7.06 10.89 -1.64
CA VAL A 69 5.84 10.46 -0.94
C VAL A 69 5.09 9.42 -1.76
N GLN A 70 4.84 8.27 -1.16
CA GLN A 70 4.09 7.17 -1.74
C GLN A 70 2.60 7.30 -1.40
N ARG A 71 1.73 6.73 -2.25
CA ARG A 71 0.28 6.75 -2.10
C ARG A 71 -0.20 5.71 -1.08
N MET A 72 0.27 5.82 0.16
CA MET A 72 -0.01 4.85 1.22
C MET A 72 -1.30 5.17 1.98
N CYS A 73 -1.97 4.14 2.52
CA CYS A 73 -3.11 4.35 3.41
C CYS A 73 -2.80 5.32 4.54
N VAL A 74 -1.64 5.20 5.18
CA VAL A 74 -1.24 6.00 6.35
C VAL A 74 -1.05 7.49 6.09
N SER A 75 -0.98 7.92 4.82
CA SER A 75 -0.94 9.32 4.41
C SER A 75 -2.25 9.79 3.74
N CYS A 76 -3.26 8.89 3.65
CA CYS A 76 -4.52 9.16 2.95
C CYS A 76 -5.58 9.77 3.86
N ARG A 77 -6.30 10.80 3.35
CA ARG A 77 -7.43 11.44 4.07
C ARG A 77 -8.59 10.50 4.36
N HIS A 78 -8.72 9.40 3.63
CA HIS A 78 -9.80 8.42 3.77
C HIS A 78 -9.47 7.31 4.76
N PHE A 79 -8.25 7.23 5.26
CA PHE A 79 -7.85 6.20 6.19
C PHE A 79 -8.27 6.53 7.62
N ARG A 80 -8.91 5.56 8.28
CA ARG A 80 -9.32 5.60 9.69
C ARG A 80 -8.71 4.38 10.37
N PRO A 81 -7.54 4.52 10.99
CA PRO A 81 -6.93 3.42 11.73
C PRO A 81 -7.75 3.09 12.97
N ASN A 82 -7.77 1.81 13.32
CA ASN A 82 -8.39 1.30 14.54
C ASN A 82 -9.84 1.74 14.80
N ALA A 83 -10.59 2.04 13.72
CA ALA A 83 -11.97 2.51 13.77
C ALA A 83 -12.96 1.43 14.21
N HIS A 84 -12.54 0.17 14.19
CA HIS A 84 -13.36 -0.99 14.55
C HIS A 84 -12.71 -1.80 15.66
N SER A 85 -13.50 -2.33 16.58
CA SER A 85 -13.04 -3.16 17.71
C SER A 85 -12.63 -4.59 17.30
N GLY A 86 -12.88 -5.00 16.06
CA GLY A 86 -12.53 -6.33 15.57
C GLY A 86 -11.04 -6.44 15.23
N ALA A 87 -10.34 -7.43 15.82
CA ALA A 87 -8.91 -7.62 15.63
C ALA A 87 -8.52 -7.95 14.16
N GLU A 88 -9.42 -8.56 13.39
CA GLU A 88 -9.14 -8.92 11.99
C GLU A 88 -9.28 -7.75 11.02
N GLN A 89 -10.17 -6.81 11.28
CA GLN A 89 -10.46 -5.66 10.42
C GLN A 89 -10.55 -4.36 11.24
N PRO A 90 -9.48 -3.94 11.90
CA PRO A 90 -9.51 -2.77 12.78
C PRO A 90 -9.62 -1.44 12.03
N HIS A 91 -9.22 -1.40 10.77
CA HIS A 91 -9.17 -0.17 9.99
C HIS A 91 -10.40 0.03 9.13
N HIS A 92 -10.62 1.28 8.70
CA HIS A 92 -11.71 1.61 7.78
C HIS A 92 -11.19 2.53 6.66
N CYS A 93 -11.61 2.26 5.43
CA CYS A 93 -11.42 3.16 4.30
C CYS A 93 -12.73 3.91 4.01
N ALA A 94 -12.76 5.21 4.26
CA ALA A 94 -13.95 6.04 4.02
C ALA A 94 -14.27 6.24 2.54
N PHE A 95 -13.31 6.03 1.62
CA PHE A 95 -13.54 6.14 0.18
C PHE A 95 -14.45 5.02 -0.33
N VAL A 96 -14.10 3.77 0.00
CA VAL A 96 -14.91 2.59 -0.38
C VAL A 96 -15.91 2.18 0.70
N ASN A 97 -15.94 2.90 1.82
CA ASN A 97 -16.80 2.64 2.99
C ASN A 97 -16.72 1.18 3.47
N ALA A 98 -15.50 0.68 3.69
CA ALA A 98 -15.26 -0.72 4.07
C ALA A 98 -14.23 -0.86 5.19
N ALA A 99 -14.47 -1.81 6.10
CA ALA A 99 -13.51 -2.25 7.09
C ALA A 99 -12.45 -3.17 6.45
N PHE A 100 -11.21 -3.12 6.97
CA PHE A 100 -10.12 -3.98 6.49
C PHE A 100 -9.03 -4.20 7.55
N GLY A 101 -8.24 -5.26 7.36
CA GLY A 101 -7.14 -5.64 8.25
C GLY A 101 -5.78 -5.13 7.80
N ASN A 102 -4.77 -5.28 8.67
CA ASN A 102 -3.38 -4.88 8.44
C ASN A 102 -2.82 -5.40 7.10
N ARG A 103 -3.10 -6.65 6.74
CA ARG A 103 -2.66 -7.27 5.49
C ARG A 103 -3.20 -6.61 4.21
N HIS A 104 -4.19 -5.75 4.32
CA HIS A 104 -4.81 -5.04 3.21
C HIS A 104 -4.41 -3.57 3.13
N LEU A 105 -3.50 -3.14 4.01
CA LEU A 105 -2.90 -1.82 3.90
C LEU A 105 -2.19 -1.67 2.55
N ARG A 106 -2.45 -0.57 1.87
CA ARG A 106 -1.84 -0.30 0.56
C ARG A 106 -0.66 0.65 0.70
N ILE A 107 0.41 0.32 0.00
CA ILE A 107 1.60 1.17 -0.17
C ILE A 107 1.57 1.94 -1.49
N ASP A 108 0.67 1.56 -2.41
CA ASP A 108 0.37 2.25 -3.66
C ASP A 108 -1.12 2.10 -3.99
N CYS A 109 -1.91 3.11 -3.67
CA CYS A 109 -3.36 3.13 -3.91
C CYS A 109 -3.70 4.12 -5.03
N SER A 110 -4.45 3.67 -6.05
CA SER A 110 -4.92 4.53 -7.15
C SER A 110 -5.83 5.67 -6.67
N ASP A 111 -6.59 5.41 -5.62
CA ASP A 111 -7.61 6.31 -5.08
C ASP A 111 -7.09 7.14 -3.89
N HIS A 112 -5.75 7.22 -3.76
CA HIS A 112 -5.11 7.96 -2.68
C HIS A 112 -5.35 9.47 -2.85
N GLU A 113 -5.87 10.08 -1.79
CA GLU A 113 -5.92 11.52 -1.63
C GLU A 113 -5.11 11.91 -0.38
N PRO A 114 -4.09 12.79 -0.51
CA PRO A 114 -3.26 13.15 0.63
C PRO A 114 -4.10 13.89 1.69
N ALA A 115 -3.90 13.53 2.95
CA ALA A 115 -4.44 14.28 4.07
C ALA A 115 -3.54 15.49 4.39
N ASP A 116 -4.08 16.50 5.09
CA ASP A 116 -3.27 17.58 5.62
C ASP A 116 -2.19 17.05 6.59
N PRO A 117 -1.02 17.69 6.67
CA PRO A 117 0.09 17.22 7.51
C PRO A 117 -0.29 16.97 8.97
N THR A 118 -1.14 17.82 9.55
CA THR A 118 -1.63 17.66 10.94
C THR A 118 -2.52 16.42 11.08
N VAL A 119 -3.38 16.16 10.10
CA VAL A 119 -4.24 14.97 10.06
C VAL A 119 -3.38 13.72 9.85
N GLN A 120 -2.37 13.77 8.97
CA GLN A 120 -1.44 12.65 8.77
C GLN A 120 -0.70 12.29 10.07
N ALA A 121 -0.24 13.29 10.83
CA ALA A 121 0.45 13.06 12.09
C ALA A 121 -0.46 12.39 13.13
N ALA A 122 -1.70 12.86 13.27
CA ALA A 122 -2.69 12.29 14.17
C ALA A 122 -3.06 10.85 13.76
N THR A 123 -3.35 10.63 12.48
CA THR A 123 -3.67 9.32 11.90
C THR A 123 -2.52 8.33 12.13
N TRP A 124 -1.28 8.79 11.97
CA TRP A 124 -0.11 7.95 12.21
C TRP A 124 0.03 7.57 13.69
N ALA A 125 -0.12 8.53 14.62
CA ALA A 125 -0.05 8.25 16.06
C ALA A 125 -1.11 7.22 16.49
N GLU A 126 -2.33 7.36 15.99
CA GLU A 126 -3.41 6.40 16.24
C GLU A 126 -3.13 5.02 15.65
N PHE A 127 -2.59 4.95 14.42
CA PHE A 127 -2.22 3.71 13.75
C PHE A 127 -1.15 2.95 14.56
N ILE A 128 -0.11 3.63 15.03
CA ILE A 128 0.98 3.01 15.78
C ILE A 128 0.52 2.55 17.17
N SER A 129 -0.32 3.31 17.86
CA SER A 129 -0.82 2.93 19.19
C SER A 129 -1.66 1.64 19.13
N GLY A 130 -2.50 1.47 18.12
CA GLY A 130 -3.27 0.24 17.92
C GLY A 130 -2.38 -0.96 17.59
N SER A 131 -1.32 -0.76 16.81
CA SER A 131 -0.37 -1.83 16.47
C SER A 131 0.40 -2.34 17.69
N ALA A 132 0.73 -1.48 18.65
CA ALA A 132 1.42 -1.87 19.90
C ALA A 132 0.53 -2.75 20.79
N ASN A 133 -0.77 -2.46 20.85
CA ASN A 133 -1.72 -3.24 21.66
C ASN A 133 -1.93 -4.65 21.14
N LEU A 134 -1.90 -4.85 19.81
CA LEU A 134 -2.03 -6.17 19.18
C LEU A 134 -0.84 -7.08 19.49
N GLN A 135 0.38 -6.54 19.55
CA GLN A 135 1.58 -7.31 19.88
C GLN A 135 1.61 -7.74 21.34
N ALA A 136 1.13 -6.91 22.27
CA ALA A 136 1.05 -7.25 23.68
C ALA A 136 0.06 -8.39 23.99
N THR A 137 -1.01 -8.51 23.19
CA THR A 137 -2.04 -9.56 23.37
C THR A 137 -1.59 -10.93 22.85
N GLN A 138 -0.58 -11.00 21.98
CA GLN A 138 -0.05 -12.26 21.43
C GLN A 138 1.06 -12.89 22.31
N GLN A 139 1.53 -12.19 23.35
CA GLN A 139 2.58 -12.66 24.25
C GLN A 139 2.03 -13.24 25.58
N ASN A 140 0.73 -13.28 25.76
CA ASN A 140 0.03 -13.92 26.89
C ASN A 140 -0.71 -15.18 26.42
#